data_588aa2e4b36361c47be9f716c79bdfe0
#
_entry.id   588aa2e4b36361c47be9f716c79bdfe0
#
_cell.length_a   1.000
_cell.length_b   1.000
_cell.length_c   1.000
_cell.angle_alpha   90.00
_cell.angle_beta   90.00
_cell.angle_gamma   90.00
#
_symmetry.space_group_name_H-M   'P 1'
#
loop_
_entity.id
_entity.type
_entity.pdbx_description
1 polymer ?
#
loop_
_entity_poly.entity_id
_entity_poly.type
_entity_poly.pdbx_seq_one_letter_code
_entity_poly.pdbx_strand_id
1 'polypeptide(L)'
;MATKLERERAAKRRRSQHNYHLKTTYGITIDEYELILEAQGGVCAICGGGTSKKHFAVDHNHKTGQVRGLLCARCNSGLAKFMDKLENLLKAYAYMLDDGRTVEVLLVAARADS
;
A
#
# COMPACT_ATOMS: atom_id res chain seq x y z
N MET A 1 29.78 -5.57 -20.60
CA MET A 1 28.31 -5.53 -20.69
C MET A 1 27.74 -6.96 -20.73
N ALA A 2 26.64 -7.18 -20.08
CA ALA A 2 25.98 -8.50 -20.08
C ALA A 2 25.42 -8.85 -21.44
N THR A 3 25.55 -10.11 -21.84
CA THR A 3 24.95 -10.62 -23.07
C THR A 3 23.42 -10.73 -22.89
N LYS A 4 22.71 -10.88 -24.02
CA LYS A 4 21.26 -11.13 -24.01
C LYS A 4 20.93 -12.38 -23.16
N LEU A 5 21.70 -13.46 -23.33
CA LEU A 5 21.48 -14.70 -22.58
C LEU A 5 21.71 -14.51 -21.08
N GLU A 6 22.75 -13.76 -20.70
CA GLU A 6 23.04 -13.46 -19.30
C GLU A 6 21.89 -12.65 -18.67
N ARG A 7 21.36 -11.64 -19.39
CA ARG A 7 20.21 -10.86 -18.94
C ARG A 7 18.96 -11.70 -18.76
N GLU A 8 18.70 -12.61 -19.71
CA GLU A 8 17.54 -13.51 -19.63
C GLU A 8 17.64 -14.46 -18.43
N ARG A 9 18.83 -15.01 -18.20
CA ARG A 9 19.07 -15.88 -17.04
C ARG A 9 18.93 -15.13 -15.73
N ALA A 10 19.42 -13.89 -15.67
CA ALA A 10 19.29 -13.04 -14.49
C ALA A 10 17.82 -12.69 -14.21
N ALA A 11 17.06 -12.36 -15.26
CA ALA A 11 15.62 -12.07 -15.13
C ALA A 11 14.85 -13.28 -14.61
N LYS A 12 15.17 -14.48 -15.12
CA LYS A 12 14.57 -15.74 -14.68
C LYS A 12 14.87 -16.01 -13.20
N ARG A 13 16.10 -15.78 -12.78
CA ARG A 13 16.49 -15.94 -11.36
C ARG A 13 15.72 -14.99 -10.46
N ARG A 14 15.61 -13.71 -10.85
CA ARG A 14 14.86 -12.71 -10.07
C ARG A 14 13.39 -13.10 -9.94
N ARG A 15 12.78 -13.57 -11.03
CA ARG A 15 11.39 -14.03 -11.02
C ARG A 15 11.21 -15.23 -10.08
N SER A 16 12.12 -16.19 -10.13
CA SER A 16 12.09 -17.37 -9.24
C SER A 16 12.26 -16.98 -7.77
N GLN A 17 13.14 -16.04 -7.47
CA GLN A 17 13.37 -15.55 -6.12
C GLN A 17 12.14 -14.81 -5.60
N HIS A 18 11.51 -13.97 -6.43
CA HIS A 18 10.28 -13.27 -6.08
C HIS A 18 9.13 -14.26 -5.83
N ASN A 19 8.97 -15.25 -6.71
CA ASN A 19 7.97 -16.28 -6.54
C ASN A 19 8.16 -17.05 -5.22
N TYR A 20 9.40 -17.45 -4.91
CA TYR A 20 9.71 -18.13 -3.66
C TYR A 20 9.34 -17.28 -2.45
N HIS A 21 9.72 -16.01 -2.44
CA HIS A 21 9.39 -15.08 -1.36
C HIS A 21 7.87 -14.91 -1.19
N LEU A 22 7.13 -14.74 -2.28
CA LEU A 22 5.68 -14.60 -2.26
C LEU A 22 5.02 -15.85 -1.67
N LYS A 23 5.46 -17.03 -2.09
CA LYS A 23 4.90 -18.30 -1.61
C LYS A 23 5.19 -18.54 -0.14
N THR A 24 6.42 -18.30 0.30
CA THR A 24 6.83 -18.58 1.67
C THR A 24 6.27 -17.56 2.66
N THR A 25 6.15 -16.30 2.25
CA THR A 25 5.71 -15.21 3.14
C THR A 25 4.19 -15.02 3.12
N TYR A 26 3.57 -15.08 1.94
CA TYR A 26 2.15 -14.72 1.77
C TYR A 26 1.28 -15.86 1.24
N GLY A 27 1.88 -16.96 0.82
CA GLY A 27 1.13 -18.10 0.30
C GLY A 27 0.56 -17.92 -1.10
N ILE A 28 1.07 -16.95 -1.86
CA ILE A 28 0.65 -16.71 -3.25
C ILE A 28 1.82 -16.95 -4.21
N THR A 29 1.49 -17.30 -5.45
CA THR A 29 2.47 -17.44 -6.53
C THR A 29 2.69 -16.10 -7.21
N ILE A 30 3.77 -15.99 -7.99
CA ILE A 30 4.02 -14.79 -8.80
C ILE A 30 2.93 -14.59 -9.85
N ASP A 31 2.35 -15.67 -10.39
CA ASP A 31 1.24 -15.57 -11.34
C ASP A 31 0.00 -14.97 -10.66
N GLU A 32 -0.28 -15.39 -9.44
CA GLU A 32 -1.36 -14.82 -8.63
C GLU A 32 -1.11 -13.35 -8.28
N TYR A 33 0.13 -12.99 -7.93
CA TYR A 33 0.54 -11.60 -7.72
C TYR A 33 0.26 -10.75 -8.98
N GLU A 34 0.64 -11.26 -10.15
CA GLU A 34 0.41 -10.55 -11.41
C GLU A 34 -1.07 -10.40 -11.74
N LEU A 35 -1.90 -11.41 -11.43
CA LEU A 35 -3.34 -11.33 -11.58
C LEU A 35 -3.94 -10.21 -10.69
N ILE A 36 -3.50 -10.13 -9.45
CA ILE A 36 -3.95 -9.07 -8.53
C ILE A 36 -3.55 -7.70 -9.07
N LEU A 37 -2.30 -7.57 -9.50
CA LEU A 37 -1.79 -6.31 -10.04
C LEU A 37 -2.55 -5.87 -11.29
N GLU A 38 -2.83 -6.80 -12.19
CA GLU A 38 -3.62 -6.55 -13.40
C GLU A 38 -5.03 -6.11 -13.03
N ALA A 39 -5.66 -6.77 -12.06
CA ALA A 39 -6.99 -6.40 -11.59
C ALA A 39 -7.02 -4.98 -10.98
N GLN A 40 -5.89 -4.51 -10.45
CA GLN A 40 -5.74 -3.14 -9.93
C GLN A 40 -5.36 -2.13 -11.02
N GLY A 41 -5.25 -2.57 -12.27
CA GLY A 41 -4.82 -1.71 -13.38
C GLY A 41 -3.32 -1.40 -13.37
N GLY A 42 -2.51 -2.22 -12.72
CA GLY A 42 -1.06 -2.04 -12.63
C GLY A 42 -0.62 -0.96 -11.63
N VAL A 43 -1.51 -0.55 -10.74
CA VAL A 43 -1.29 0.57 -9.80
C VAL A 43 -1.64 0.16 -8.37
N CYS A 44 -1.24 1.01 -7.42
CA CYS A 44 -1.59 0.84 -6.01
C CYS A 44 -3.11 0.80 -5.80
N ALA A 45 -3.58 -0.14 -5.02
CA ALA A 45 -5.01 -0.31 -4.75
C ALA A 45 -5.66 0.87 -4.02
N ILE A 46 -4.89 1.69 -3.33
CA ILE A 46 -5.42 2.83 -2.57
C ILE A 46 -5.24 4.14 -3.34
N CYS A 47 -4.00 4.53 -3.64
CA CYS A 47 -3.73 5.84 -4.23
C CYS A 47 -3.75 5.87 -5.76
N GLY A 48 -3.76 4.71 -6.41
CA GLY A 48 -3.72 4.61 -7.87
C GLY A 48 -2.40 5.00 -8.49
N GLY A 49 -1.35 5.16 -7.69
CA GLY A 49 -0.02 5.51 -8.18
C GLY A 49 0.89 4.30 -8.37
N GLY A 50 2.10 4.56 -8.82
CA GLY A 50 3.15 3.55 -8.92
C GLY A 50 3.85 3.35 -7.58
N THR A 51 4.90 2.56 -7.59
CA THR A 51 5.72 2.33 -6.40
C THR A 51 7.15 2.79 -6.64
N SER A 52 7.80 3.35 -5.61
CA SER A 52 9.22 3.69 -5.64
C SER A 52 10.11 2.47 -5.40
N LYS A 53 9.53 1.36 -4.99
CA LYS A 53 10.22 0.11 -4.75
C LYS A 53 10.19 -0.77 -6.00
N LYS A 54 11.01 -1.82 -5.99
CA LYS A 54 11.09 -2.78 -7.10
C LYS A 54 9.75 -3.48 -7.36
N HIS A 55 8.99 -3.75 -6.30
CA HIS A 55 7.69 -4.39 -6.36
C HIS A 55 6.69 -3.68 -5.46
N PHE A 56 5.40 -3.81 -5.78
CA PHE A 56 4.35 -3.41 -4.86
C PHE A 56 4.37 -4.33 -3.63
N ALA A 57 4.07 -3.76 -2.47
CA ALA A 57 3.96 -4.53 -1.24
C ALA A 57 2.69 -5.37 -1.26
N VAL A 58 2.79 -6.61 -0.81
CA VAL A 58 1.62 -7.46 -0.60
C VAL A 58 1.02 -7.09 0.75
N ASP A 59 -0.17 -6.51 0.73
CA ASP A 59 -0.88 -6.16 1.95
C ASP A 59 -1.76 -7.34 2.39
N HIS A 60 -1.77 -7.62 3.68
CA HIS A 60 -2.53 -8.74 4.22
C HIS A 60 -3.14 -8.36 5.57
N ASN A 61 -4.23 -9.04 5.92
CA ASN A 61 -4.84 -8.93 7.24
C ASN A 61 -3.94 -9.64 8.24
N HIS A 62 -3.42 -8.91 9.21
CA HIS A 62 -2.48 -9.45 10.21
C HIS A 62 -3.10 -10.51 11.13
N LYS A 63 -4.43 -10.55 11.25
CA LYS A 63 -5.13 -11.53 12.09
C LYS A 63 -5.42 -12.82 11.32
N THR A 64 -5.85 -12.72 10.07
CA THR A 64 -6.28 -13.86 9.27
C THR A 64 -5.24 -14.34 8.27
N GLY A 65 -4.26 -13.49 7.93
CA GLY A 65 -3.29 -13.75 6.88
C GLY A 65 -3.84 -13.54 5.47
N GLN A 66 -5.12 -13.18 5.34
CA GLN A 66 -5.74 -12.96 4.04
C GLN A 66 -5.05 -11.82 3.28
N VAL A 67 -4.60 -12.08 2.07
CA VAL A 67 -4.07 -11.04 1.18
C VAL A 67 -5.22 -10.10 0.79
N ARG A 68 -5.02 -8.81 1.03
CA ARG A 68 -6.02 -7.77 0.74
C ARG A 68 -5.80 -7.10 -0.61
N GLY A 69 -4.55 -7.02 -1.04
CA GLY A 69 -4.19 -6.38 -2.29
C GLY A 69 -2.72 -5.98 -2.34
N LEU A 70 -2.37 -5.19 -3.35
CA LEU A 70 -1.00 -4.70 -3.56
C LEU A 70 -0.98 -3.19 -3.37
N LEU A 71 -0.03 -2.70 -2.60
CA LEU A 71 0.08 -1.29 -2.24
C LEU A 71 1.47 -0.75 -2.56
N CYS A 72 1.54 0.53 -2.91
CA CYS A 72 2.83 1.22 -2.94
C CYS A 72 3.39 1.31 -1.51
N ALA A 73 4.69 1.53 -1.39
CA ALA A 73 5.37 1.61 -0.10
C ALA A 73 4.74 2.65 0.83
N ARG A 74 4.31 3.79 0.29
CA ARG A 74 3.70 4.88 1.04
C ARG A 74 2.35 4.49 1.66
N CYS A 75 1.47 3.89 0.86
CA CYS A 75 0.16 3.47 1.35
C CYS A 75 0.28 2.31 2.33
N ASN A 76 1.17 1.36 2.07
CA ASN A 76 1.42 0.25 2.98
C ASN A 76 1.92 0.76 4.34
N SER A 77 2.88 1.68 4.34
CA SER A 77 3.40 2.33 5.54
C SER A 77 2.32 3.16 6.23
N GLY A 78 1.48 3.85 5.46
CA GLY A 78 0.39 4.67 5.97
C GLY A 78 -0.63 3.87 6.78
N LEU A 79 -1.04 2.70 6.28
CA LEU A 79 -1.93 1.82 7.04
C LEU A 79 -1.32 1.39 8.37
N ALA A 80 -0.03 1.05 8.36
CA ALA A 80 0.69 0.67 9.57
C ALA A 80 0.73 1.83 10.58
N LYS A 81 0.92 3.06 10.12
CA LYS A 81 0.95 4.25 10.98
C LYS A 81 -0.41 4.53 11.64
N PHE A 82 -1.49 4.16 11.00
CA PHE A 82 -2.83 4.19 11.59
C PHE A 82 -3.16 2.89 12.32
N MET A 83 -2.14 2.07 12.62
CA MET A 83 -2.27 0.83 13.39
C MET A 83 -3.15 -0.21 12.70
N ASP A 84 -3.31 -0.12 11.38
CA ASP A 84 -4.16 -1.01 10.57
C ASP A 84 -5.59 -1.11 11.13
N LYS A 85 -6.10 -0.02 11.70
CA LYS A 85 -7.44 0.05 12.29
C LYS A 85 -8.37 0.87 11.43
N LEU A 86 -9.46 0.24 10.99
CA LEU A 86 -10.50 0.89 10.20
C LEU A 86 -11.04 2.13 10.91
N GLU A 87 -11.24 2.05 12.22
CA GLU A 87 -11.72 3.16 13.04
C GLU A 87 -10.82 4.39 12.93
N ASN A 88 -9.50 4.20 13.00
CA ASN A 88 -8.53 5.30 12.89
C ASN A 88 -8.56 5.93 11.49
N LEU A 89 -8.73 5.11 10.46
CA LEU A 89 -8.82 5.60 9.08
C LEU A 89 -10.11 6.41 8.87
N LEU A 90 -11.22 5.97 9.45
CA LEU A 90 -12.48 6.71 9.39
C LEU A 90 -12.37 8.05 10.12
N LYS A 91 -11.72 8.07 11.27
CA LYS A 91 -11.47 9.30 12.02
C LYS A 91 -10.55 10.26 11.25
N ALA A 92 -9.52 9.73 10.58
CA ALA A 92 -8.64 10.53 9.74
C ALA A 92 -9.41 11.14 8.57
N TYR A 93 -10.29 10.37 7.94
CA TYR A 93 -11.16 10.86 6.88
C TYR A 93 -12.05 12.03 7.36
N ALA A 94 -12.74 11.83 8.48
CA ALA A 94 -13.60 12.86 9.07
C ALA A 94 -12.82 14.11 9.45
N TYR A 95 -11.63 13.93 10.01
CA TYR A 95 -10.72 15.04 10.36
C TYR A 95 -10.35 15.87 9.14
N MET A 96 -9.97 15.21 8.04
CA MET A 96 -9.64 15.92 6.80
C MET A 96 -10.86 16.57 6.16
N LEU A 97 -12.02 15.93 6.24
CA LEU A 97 -13.26 16.48 5.70
C LEU A 97 -13.67 17.77 6.43
N ASP A 98 -13.45 17.83 7.74
CA ASP A 98 -13.69 19.05 8.55
C ASP A 98 -12.78 20.20 8.11
N ASP A 99 -11.55 19.90 7.73
CA ASP A 99 -10.59 20.87 7.17
C ASP A 99 -10.43 22.14 8.01
N GLY A 100 -10.42 22.00 9.34
CA GLY A 100 -10.23 23.09 10.27
C GLY A 100 -11.46 23.94 10.55
N ARG A 101 -12.62 23.61 10.00
CA ARG A 101 -13.85 24.42 10.19
C ARG A 101 -14.30 24.49 11.64
N THR A 102 -14.21 23.38 12.36
CA THR A 102 -14.55 23.34 13.78
C THR A 102 -13.59 24.23 14.59
N VAL A 103 -12.28 24.12 14.33
CA VAL A 103 -11.27 24.94 15.00
C VAL A 103 -11.48 26.43 14.68
N GLU A 104 -11.80 26.77 13.44
CA GLU A 104 -12.08 28.14 13.03
C GLU A 104 -13.22 28.75 13.87
N VAL A 105 -14.33 28.04 14.03
CA VAL A 105 -15.47 28.47 14.83
C VAL A 105 -15.06 28.70 16.29
N LEU A 106 -14.28 27.76 16.86
CA LEU A 106 -13.80 27.90 18.24
C LEU A 106 -12.88 29.08 18.43
N LEU A 107 -11.98 29.34 17.48
CA LEU A 107 -11.05 30.46 17.53
C LEU A 107 -11.77 31.80 17.39
N VAL A 108 -12.76 31.88 16.50
CA VAL A 108 -13.58 33.12 16.35
C VAL A 108 -14.31 33.45 17.65
N ALA A 109 -14.95 32.45 18.27
CA ALA A 109 -15.65 32.60 19.53
C ALA A 109 -14.70 33.03 20.66
N ALA A 110 -13.54 32.36 20.79
CA ALA A 110 -12.56 32.67 21.83
C ALA A 110 -11.99 34.10 21.68
N ARG A 111 -11.74 34.53 20.45
CA ARG A 111 -11.20 35.89 20.18
C ARG A 111 -12.22 36.98 20.39
N ALA A 112 -13.49 36.66 20.23
CA ALA A 112 -14.58 37.63 20.48
C ALA A 112 -14.71 37.95 21.96
N ASP A 113 -14.33 37.03 22.86
CA ASP A 113 -14.43 37.23 24.32
C ASP A 113 -13.20 37.89 24.93
N SER A 114 -12.17 38.18 24.15
CA SER A 114 -10.94 38.79 24.66
C SER A 114 -10.92 40.31 24.52
#